data_bd5cb3c3c0af6664fee9921510a7983c
#
_entry.id   bd5cb3c3c0af6664fee9921510a7983c
#
_cell.length_a   1.000
_cell.length_b   1.000
_cell.length_c   1.000
_cell.angle_alpha   90.00
_cell.angle_beta   90.00
_cell.angle_gamma   90.00
#
_symmetry.space_group_name_H-M   'P 1'
#
loop_
_entity.id
_entity.type
_entity.pdbx_description
1 polymer ?
#
loop_
_entity_poly.entity_id
_entity_poly.type
_entity_poly.pdbx_seq_one_letter_code
_entity_poly.pdbx_strand_id
1 'polypeptide(L)'
;MNKLLKLSLSTACIFAACGDSDKDSGVAGGSVEDGEIIAEEIVTIENKTISGVSQKGPFVEGASVTVQELEGKTLAQTGRSYEGKIKGDRGEFSVDVINLESQFALLKANGFYLNEVTGKESESQVTLYAFTDLSNRSQVNVNLLTHLEHERSLYLLKNNDLTVKKAKEQAENEILASFGIQGDFGSSEDMNIFGTGDGSAALLAISTLMQSDLKEGAFSKRLADYASDIEADGVWDNEKVQTAIADWAAKTSLKGGLASIRKNIEDWELSDKVPAFEKYVNSFWWENYKLGTCTTKREGEVKKNGNSSSALKDMEFICLDGAWLEATDFSKDTHSWKAGKEGESRYGDSVTTNCYVFEEGAWRDANDSDCSLELDGCTEAKEGTVGKGSDKSWYICRDNSWEEASTMEKDTYGWKDAAEGDIKKGDVTDTVYVFNGKK
;
A
#
# COMPACT_ATOMS: atom_id res chain seq x y z
N MET A 1 -44.47 -8.32 23.59
CA MET A 1 -45.01 -6.98 23.90
C MET A 1 -43.83 -6.06 24.13
N ASN A 2 -43.72 -5.06 23.37
CA ASN A 2 -43.12 -3.73 23.35
C ASN A 2 -42.35 -3.45 22.08
N LYS A 3 -43.06 -2.74 21.20
CA LYS A 3 -42.55 -2.05 20.02
C LYS A 3 -41.82 -0.78 20.51
N LEU A 4 -40.61 -0.55 20.06
CA LEU A 4 -39.96 0.76 20.15
C LEU A 4 -40.00 1.44 18.79
N LEU A 5 -40.61 2.61 18.80
CA LEU A 5 -40.88 3.53 17.72
C LEU A 5 -39.57 4.24 17.31
N LYS A 6 -39.27 4.27 16.01
CA LYS A 6 -38.27 5.17 15.45
C LYS A 6 -38.91 6.52 15.17
N LEU A 7 -38.42 7.56 15.81
CA LEU A 7 -38.78 8.95 15.56
C LEU A 7 -37.80 9.51 14.53
N SER A 8 -38.34 9.87 13.35
CA SER A 8 -37.63 10.66 12.36
C SER A 8 -37.92 12.14 12.61
N LEU A 9 -36.89 12.93 12.87
CA LEU A 9 -37.02 14.39 12.95
C LEU A 9 -36.73 14.96 11.55
N SER A 10 -37.78 15.37 10.88
CA SER A 10 -37.69 16.24 9.69
C SER A 10 -37.85 17.70 10.14
N THR A 11 -36.80 18.49 9.97
CA THR A 11 -36.87 19.95 10.21
C THR A 11 -37.23 20.63 8.89
N ALA A 12 -38.46 21.07 8.80
CA ALA A 12 -38.93 21.94 7.71
C ALA A 12 -38.66 23.40 8.10
N CYS A 13 -37.85 24.09 7.31
CA CYS A 13 -37.75 25.54 7.36
C CYS A 13 -38.75 26.14 6.35
N ILE A 14 -39.78 26.79 6.86
CA ILE A 14 -40.74 27.62 6.11
C ILE A 14 -40.11 29.01 5.99
N PHE A 15 -39.88 29.50 4.79
CA PHE A 15 -39.75 30.93 4.50
C PHE A 15 -40.94 31.40 3.68
N ALA A 16 -41.64 32.34 4.28
CA ALA A 16 -42.76 33.02 3.67
C ALA A 16 -42.28 34.05 2.65
N ALA A 17 -43.05 34.11 1.59
CA ALA A 17 -42.92 35.05 0.46
C ALA A 17 -43.45 36.44 0.81
N CYS A 18 -42.85 37.47 0.22
CA CYS A 18 -43.48 38.69 -0.29
C CYS A 18 -42.65 39.23 -1.44
N GLY A 19 -43.07 39.32 -2.52
CA GLY A 19 -43.64 39.90 -3.69
C GLY A 19 -42.88 41.15 -4.16
N ASP A 20 -42.51 41.31 -5.34
CA ASP A 20 -43.25 41.92 -6.46
C ASP A 20 -42.32 42.17 -7.66
N SER A 21 -42.83 41.85 -8.83
CA SER A 21 -42.63 42.43 -10.18
C SER A 21 -41.22 42.85 -10.69
N ASP A 22 -40.70 42.26 -11.71
CA ASP A 22 -40.75 42.59 -13.14
C ASP A 22 -39.56 42.04 -13.93
N LYS A 23 -39.95 41.32 -14.98
CA LYS A 23 -39.35 41.22 -16.33
C LYS A 23 -38.02 40.48 -16.57
N ASP A 24 -38.23 39.34 -17.21
CA ASP A 24 -37.66 38.94 -18.50
C ASP A 24 -36.14 38.73 -18.58
N SER A 25 -35.76 37.47 -18.40
CA SER A 25 -34.86 36.75 -19.32
C SER A 25 -35.01 35.26 -19.05
N GLY A 26 -35.61 34.58 -20.05
CA GLY A 26 -35.86 33.15 -19.99
C GLY A 26 -34.57 32.33 -19.87
N VAL A 27 -34.41 31.70 -18.73
CA VAL A 27 -33.60 30.51 -18.64
C VAL A 27 -34.54 29.36 -19.01
N ALA A 28 -34.37 28.87 -20.21
CA ALA A 28 -35.04 27.64 -20.65
C ALA A 28 -34.54 26.50 -19.76
N GLY A 29 -35.36 26.10 -18.79
CA GLY A 29 -35.22 24.82 -18.13
C GLY A 29 -35.49 23.74 -19.16
N GLY A 30 -34.47 23.17 -19.75
CA GLY A 30 -34.56 21.97 -20.56
C GLY A 30 -34.99 20.81 -19.69
N SER A 31 -36.21 20.30 -19.88
CA SER A 31 -36.60 18.98 -19.40
C SER A 31 -35.81 17.95 -20.17
N VAL A 32 -35.12 17.07 -19.46
CA VAL A 32 -34.39 15.94 -20.04
C VAL A 32 -35.43 14.98 -20.64
N GLU A 33 -35.56 14.96 -21.95
CA GLU A 33 -36.20 13.85 -22.66
C GLU A 33 -35.15 12.73 -22.79
N ASP A 34 -35.57 11.49 -22.62
CA ASP A 34 -34.77 10.25 -22.54
C ASP A 34 -33.37 10.30 -23.19
N GLY A 35 -32.34 10.37 -22.37
CA GLY A 35 -30.96 10.07 -22.75
C GLY A 35 -30.11 11.23 -23.28
N GLU A 36 -30.56 12.47 -23.28
CA GLU A 36 -29.71 13.64 -23.59
C GLU A 36 -28.98 14.11 -22.32
N ILE A 37 -27.65 14.31 -22.42
CA ILE A 37 -26.92 15.02 -21.36
C ILE A 37 -27.27 16.50 -21.41
N ILE A 38 -27.28 17.18 -20.27
CA ILE A 38 -27.43 18.63 -20.21
C ILE A 38 -26.23 19.26 -20.87
N ALA A 39 -26.44 19.83 -22.05
CA ALA A 39 -25.36 20.26 -22.92
C ALA A 39 -24.64 21.50 -22.35
N GLU A 40 -23.38 21.31 -21.95
CA GLU A 40 -22.37 22.29 -22.25
C GLU A 40 -22.38 22.52 -23.78
N GLU A 41 -22.12 23.73 -24.25
CA GLU A 41 -22.10 24.03 -25.68
C GLU A 41 -21.23 23.02 -26.45
N ILE A 42 -21.80 22.34 -27.45
CA ILE A 42 -21.05 21.36 -28.24
C ILE A 42 -20.04 22.10 -29.11
N VAL A 43 -18.79 21.78 -28.94
CA VAL A 43 -17.64 22.40 -29.64
C VAL A 43 -17.06 21.44 -30.64
N THR A 44 -16.91 21.85 -31.87
CA THR A 44 -16.20 21.12 -32.92
C THR A 44 -14.70 21.22 -32.67
N ILE A 45 -14.01 20.11 -32.80
CA ILE A 45 -12.54 20.02 -32.70
C ILE A 45 -11.94 19.92 -34.11
N GLU A 46 -11.04 20.82 -34.45
CA GLU A 46 -10.43 20.83 -35.79
C GLU A 46 -8.90 20.86 -35.68
N ASN A 47 -8.25 20.05 -36.55
CA ASN A 47 -6.78 20.01 -36.72
C ASN A 47 -6.01 19.90 -35.40
N LYS A 48 -6.51 19.11 -34.46
CA LYS A 48 -5.91 18.97 -33.14
C LYS A 48 -5.04 17.71 -33.07
N THR A 49 -3.86 17.82 -32.50
CA THR A 49 -3.02 16.68 -32.11
C THR A 49 -3.26 16.36 -30.65
N ILE A 50 -3.56 15.10 -30.33
CA ILE A 50 -3.71 14.60 -28.98
C ILE A 50 -2.48 13.81 -28.60
N SER A 51 -1.88 14.16 -27.46
CA SER A 51 -0.69 13.48 -26.91
C SER A 51 -0.94 13.04 -25.48
N GLY A 52 -0.11 12.15 -24.98
CA GLY A 52 -0.17 11.69 -23.59
C GLY A 52 0.72 10.47 -23.36
N VAL A 53 0.50 9.82 -22.24
CA VAL A 53 1.13 8.54 -21.89
C VAL A 53 0.04 7.50 -21.61
N SER A 54 0.31 6.24 -21.97
CA SER A 54 -0.54 5.12 -21.58
C SER A 54 0.18 4.27 -20.53
N GLN A 55 -0.46 4.11 -19.36
CA GLN A 55 0.20 3.52 -18.19
C GLN A 55 -0.75 2.68 -17.32
N LYS A 56 -0.41 1.40 -17.22
CA LYS A 56 -0.68 0.46 -16.12
C LYS A 56 0.60 0.39 -15.25
N GLY A 57 1.75 -0.19 -15.59
CA GLY A 57 3.01 0.44 -15.89
C GLY A 57 3.02 0.97 -17.36
N PRO A 58 4.16 1.45 -17.84
CA PRO A 58 4.19 2.04 -19.18
C PRO A 58 3.88 0.99 -20.24
N PHE A 59 3.01 1.33 -21.19
CA PHE A 59 2.76 0.48 -22.35
C PHE A 59 4.00 0.44 -23.25
N VAL A 60 4.29 -0.73 -23.78
CA VAL A 60 5.46 -0.91 -24.64
C VAL A 60 5.26 -0.34 -26.03
N GLU A 61 6.36 -0.01 -26.69
CA GLU A 61 6.37 0.53 -28.06
C GLU A 61 5.57 -0.36 -29.02
N GLY A 62 4.78 0.28 -29.89
CA GLY A 62 3.93 -0.41 -30.86
C GLY A 62 2.51 -0.74 -30.35
N ALA A 63 2.23 -0.61 -29.05
CA ALA A 63 0.87 -0.69 -28.52
C ALA A 63 -0.04 0.34 -29.20
N SER A 64 -1.32 -0.02 -29.42
CA SER A 64 -2.26 0.83 -30.13
C SER A 64 -2.92 1.86 -29.22
N VAL A 65 -3.14 3.06 -29.74
CA VAL A 65 -3.99 4.09 -29.14
C VAL A 65 -5.01 4.55 -30.16
N THR A 66 -6.28 4.60 -29.75
CA THR A 66 -7.38 5.07 -30.59
C THR A 66 -8.11 6.19 -29.90
N VAL A 67 -8.37 7.30 -30.58
CA VAL A 67 -9.28 8.38 -30.18
C VAL A 67 -10.61 8.15 -30.87
N GLN A 68 -11.66 7.80 -30.11
CA GLN A 68 -13.01 7.55 -30.62
C GLN A 68 -13.90 8.73 -30.30
N GLU A 69 -14.57 9.29 -31.32
CA GLU A 69 -15.52 10.36 -31.13
C GLU A 69 -16.79 9.86 -30.42
N LEU A 70 -17.28 10.65 -29.47
CA LEU A 70 -18.58 10.48 -28.86
C LEU A 70 -19.53 11.58 -29.34
N GLU A 71 -20.77 11.21 -29.60
CA GLU A 71 -21.84 12.15 -29.99
C GLU A 71 -22.11 13.09 -28.78
N GLY A 72 -22.24 14.40 -29.06
CA GLY A 72 -22.24 15.44 -28.05
C GLY A 72 -23.39 15.40 -27.06
N LYS A 73 -24.56 14.84 -27.44
CA LYS A 73 -25.76 14.80 -26.60
C LYS A 73 -25.94 13.44 -25.89
N THR A 74 -25.65 12.36 -26.58
CA THR A 74 -25.93 11.00 -26.07
C THR A 74 -24.70 10.29 -25.57
N LEU A 75 -23.48 10.80 -25.87
CA LEU A 75 -22.18 10.16 -25.64
C LEU A 75 -22.06 8.77 -26.29
N ALA A 76 -22.91 8.49 -27.30
CA ALA A 76 -22.79 7.28 -28.10
C ALA A 76 -21.55 7.38 -29.02
N GLN A 77 -20.93 6.27 -29.34
CA GLN A 77 -19.85 6.26 -30.31
C GLN A 77 -20.40 6.57 -31.72
N THR A 78 -19.82 7.58 -32.39
CA THR A 78 -20.21 7.96 -33.74
C THR A 78 -19.69 7.03 -34.83
N GLY A 79 -18.71 6.20 -34.51
CA GLY A 79 -17.95 5.38 -35.44
C GLY A 79 -16.72 6.09 -36.04
N ARG A 80 -16.54 7.41 -35.83
CA ARG A 80 -15.34 8.14 -36.22
C ARG A 80 -14.22 7.88 -35.22
N SER A 81 -13.06 7.49 -35.70
CA SER A 81 -11.89 7.22 -34.86
C SER A 81 -10.58 7.56 -35.56
N TYR A 82 -9.57 7.85 -34.76
CA TYR A 82 -8.20 8.13 -35.20
C TYR A 82 -7.25 7.22 -34.45
N GLU A 83 -6.27 6.67 -35.17
CA GLU A 83 -5.34 5.70 -34.62
C GLU A 83 -3.93 6.27 -34.46
N GLY A 84 -3.29 5.89 -33.40
CA GLY A 84 -1.89 6.14 -33.11
C GLY A 84 -1.24 4.91 -32.47
N LYS A 85 0.04 5.05 -32.14
CA LYS A 85 0.82 4.02 -31.46
C LYS A 85 1.68 4.63 -30.39
N ILE A 86 1.98 3.83 -29.37
CA ILE A 86 3.03 4.12 -28.40
C ILE A 86 4.37 4.16 -29.14
N LYS A 87 5.15 5.20 -28.92
CA LYS A 87 6.45 5.45 -29.59
C LYS A 87 7.62 5.56 -28.62
N GLY A 88 7.35 5.71 -27.33
CA GLY A 88 8.36 5.85 -26.29
C GLY A 88 8.26 4.75 -25.23
N ASP A 89 9.30 4.62 -24.43
CA ASP A 89 9.43 3.61 -23.38
C ASP A 89 8.65 3.94 -22.09
N ARG A 90 8.17 5.20 -21.97
CA ARG A 90 7.27 5.64 -20.88
C ARG A 90 5.79 5.53 -21.23
N GLY A 91 5.48 4.93 -22.40
CA GLY A 91 4.12 4.82 -22.90
C GLY A 91 3.63 6.05 -23.66
N GLU A 92 4.56 6.89 -24.19
CA GLU A 92 4.22 8.12 -24.90
C GLU A 92 3.51 7.83 -26.22
N PHE A 93 2.48 8.61 -26.50
CA PHE A 93 1.77 8.57 -27.78
C PHE A 93 1.44 9.97 -28.31
N SER A 94 1.20 10.01 -29.61
CA SER A 94 0.61 11.16 -30.33
C SER A 94 -0.31 10.64 -31.40
N VAL A 95 -1.54 11.17 -31.44
CA VAL A 95 -2.53 10.94 -32.49
C VAL A 95 -2.72 12.28 -33.21
N ASP A 96 -2.29 12.33 -34.48
CA ASP A 96 -2.21 13.57 -35.22
C ASP A 96 -3.50 13.88 -35.95
N VAL A 97 -3.79 15.19 -36.02
CA VAL A 97 -4.81 15.82 -36.89
C VAL A 97 -6.18 15.16 -36.75
N ILE A 98 -6.77 15.26 -35.56
CA ILE A 98 -8.14 14.82 -35.35
C ILE A 98 -9.13 15.95 -35.68
N ASN A 99 -10.27 15.59 -36.28
CA ASN A 99 -11.41 16.48 -36.52
C ASN A 99 -12.68 15.79 -36.01
N LEU A 100 -13.30 16.35 -34.98
CA LEU A 100 -14.47 15.80 -34.31
C LEU A 100 -15.61 16.82 -34.37
N GLU A 101 -16.87 16.37 -34.48
CA GLU A 101 -18.06 17.19 -34.43
C GLU A 101 -18.47 17.53 -32.97
N SER A 102 -17.87 16.82 -32.01
CA SER A 102 -18.05 17.01 -30.57
C SER A 102 -16.67 17.00 -29.88
N GLN A 103 -16.54 17.75 -28.79
CA GLN A 103 -15.33 17.74 -27.97
C GLN A 103 -15.16 16.44 -27.15
N PHE A 104 -16.18 15.61 -27.06
CA PHE A 104 -16.14 14.41 -26.23
C PHE A 104 -15.52 13.23 -26.98
N ALA A 105 -14.57 12.60 -26.35
CA ALA A 105 -13.86 11.46 -26.90
C ALA A 105 -13.59 10.38 -25.85
N LEU A 106 -13.56 9.14 -26.31
CA LEU A 106 -13.08 8.00 -25.56
C LEU A 106 -11.71 7.55 -26.15
N LEU A 107 -10.65 7.75 -25.39
CA LEU A 107 -9.35 7.22 -25.74
C LEU A 107 -9.27 5.75 -25.29
N LYS A 108 -8.75 4.90 -26.15
CA LYS A 108 -8.52 3.47 -25.88
C LYS A 108 -7.08 3.15 -26.16
N ALA A 109 -6.35 2.63 -25.18
CA ALA A 109 -5.02 2.08 -25.34
C ALA A 109 -5.08 0.55 -25.17
N ASN A 110 -4.40 -0.20 -26.02
CA ASN A 110 -4.33 -1.65 -25.95
C ASN A 110 -2.92 -2.14 -26.27
N GLY A 111 -2.32 -2.94 -25.40
CA GLY A 111 -1.00 -3.50 -25.61
C GLY A 111 -0.42 -4.19 -24.38
N PHE A 112 0.82 -4.64 -24.52
CA PHE A 112 1.65 -5.10 -23.43
C PHE A 112 2.18 -3.90 -22.63
N TYR A 113 2.59 -4.13 -21.40
CA TYR A 113 3.07 -3.10 -20.48
C TYR A 113 4.16 -3.65 -19.56
N LEU A 114 4.97 -2.78 -18.97
CA LEU A 114 5.89 -3.17 -17.90
C LEU A 114 5.10 -3.32 -16.59
N ASN A 115 5.16 -4.51 -15.99
CA ASN A 115 4.41 -4.83 -14.77
C ASN A 115 5.27 -4.49 -13.55
N GLU A 116 4.84 -3.52 -12.75
CA GLU A 116 5.55 -3.03 -11.57
C GLU A 116 5.74 -4.09 -10.49
N VAL A 117 4.80 -5.03 -10.37
CA VAL A 117 4.87 -6.09 -9.35
C VAL A 117 5.93 -7.13 -9.69
N THR A 118 6.08 -7.45 -10.97
CA THR A 118 7.04 -8.47 -11.45
C THR A 118 8.35 -7.89 -11.97
N GLY A 119 8.39 -6.59 -12.28
CA GLY A 119 9.51 -5.90 -12.93
C GLY A 119 9.71 -6.24 -14.42
N LYS A 120 8.80 -7.01 -15.02
CA LYS A 120 8.92 -7.55 -16.38
C LYS A 120 7.80 -7.05 -17.27
N GLU A 121 7.98 -7.22 -18.60
CA GLU A 121 6.89 -7.07 -19.54
C GLU A 121 5.77 -8.07 -19.24
N SER A 122 4.52 -7.62 -19.38
CA SER A 122 3.33 -8.44 -19.18
C SER A 122 3.24 -9.59 -20.19
N GLU A 123 2.68 -10.72 -19.79
CA GLU A 123 2.48 -11.88 -20.66
C GLU A 123 1.21 -11.74 -21.53
N SER A 124 0.33 -10.80 -21.21
CA SER A 124 -0.92 -10.52 -21.93
C SER A 124 -1.14 -9.03 -22.07
N GLN A 125 -1.86 -8.67 -23.12
CA GLN A 125 -2.27 -7.29 -23.35
C GLN A 125 -3.40 -6.88 -22.39
N VAL A 126 -3.41 -5.60 -22.04
CA VAL A 126 -4.53 -4.97 -21.33
C VAL A 126 -5.11 -3.82 -22.17
N THR A 127 -6.40 -3.57 -22.02
CA THR A 127 -7.06 -2.41 -22.60
C THR A 127 -7.41 -1.43 -21.49
N LEU A 128 -7.00 -0.18 -21.66
CA LEU A 128 -7.37 0.93 -20.79
C LEU A 128 -8.16 1.99 -21.56
N TYR A 129 -9.00 2.71 -20.86
CA TYR A 129 -9.84 3.79 -21.41
C TYR A 129 -9.62 5.09 -20.66
N ALA A 130 -9.88 6.21 -21.35
CA ALA A 130 -10.02 7.53 -20.76
C ALA A 130 -11.14 8.28 -21.47
N PHE A 131 -12.20 8.63 -20.75
CA PHE A 131 -13.22 9.56 -21.23
C PHE A 131 -12.72 10.99 -21.02
N THR A 132 -12.82 11.85 -22.05
CA THR A 132 -12.24 13.19 -22.01
C THR A 132 -13.08 14.23 -22.75
N ASP A 133 -12.96 15.49 -22.30
CA ASP A 133 -13.38 16.69 -23.00
C ASP A 133 -12.17 17.38 -23.62
N LEU A 134 -12.09 17.41 -24.94
CA LEU A 134 -10.99 17.98 -25.71
C LEU A 134 -11.13 19.47 -26.01
N SER A 135 -12.16 20.14 -25.50
CA SER A 135 -12.36 21.59 -25.76
C SER A 135 -11.16 22.43 -25.33
N ASN A 136 -10.61 22.14 -24.16
CA ASN A 136 -9.54 22.92 -23.53
C ASN A 136 -8.25 22.13 -23.27
N ARG A 137 -8.15 20.86 -23.73
CA ARG A 137 -6.93 20.06 -23.54
C ARG A 137 -6.50 19.38 -24.83
N SER A 138 -5.18 19.17 -24.96
CA SER A 138 -4.57 18.37 -26.02
C SER A 138 -3.66 17.27 -25.45
N GLN A 139 -3.48 17.25 -24.13
CA GLN A 139 -2.78 16.18 -23.41
C GLN A 139 -3.79 15.38 -22.60
N VAL A 140 -3.80 14.07 -22.81
CA VAL A 140 -4.69 13.12 -22.14
C VAL A 140 -3.90 11.86 -21.84
N ASN A 141 -3.66 11.57 -20.56
CA ASN A 141 -3.07 10.31 -20.17
C ASN A 141 -4.15 9.22 -20.09
N VAL A 142 -3.85 8.05 -20.60
CA VAL A 142 -4.70 6.86 -20.49
C VAL A 142 -4.04 5.95 -19.45
N ASN A 143 -4.52 6.00 -18.22
CA ASN A 143 -3.94 5.27 -17.11
C ASN A 143 -4.99 4.41 -16.39
N LEU A 144 -4.56 3.70 -15.34
CA LEU A 144 -5.47 2.84 -14.62
C LEU A 144 -6.62 3.62 -13.95
N LEU A 145 -6.35 4.81 -13.41
CA LEU A 145 -7.37 5.61 -12.74
C LEU A 145 -8.41 6.14 -13.75
N THR A 146 -7.98 6.66 -14.92
CA THR A 146 -8.90 7.04 -16.00
C THR A 146 -9.74 5.87 -16.49
N HIS A 147 -9.17 4.65 -16.47
CA HIS A 147 -9.91 3.44 -16.85
C HIS A 147 -10.98 3.06 -15.81
N LEU A 148 -10.67 3.16 -14.53
CA LEU A 148 -11.63 2.81 -13.48
C LEU A 148 -12.78 3.80 -13.39
N GLU A 149 -12.55 5.09 -13.71
CA GLU A 149 -13.56 6.15 -13.61
C GLU A 149 -14.47 6.30 -14.82
N HIS A 150 -14.09 5.80 -16.03
CA HIS A 150 -14.78 6.19 -17.26
C HIS A 150 -16.25 5.75 -17.32
N GLU A 151 -16.60 4.53 -16.95
CA GLU A 151 -17.99 4.05 -16.93
C GLU A 151 -18.82 4.81 -15.88
N ARG A 152 -18.26 5.04 -14.70
CA ARG A 152 -18.91 5.83 -13.65
C ARG A 152 -19.16 7.27 -14.09
N SER A 153 -18.18 7.91 -14.73
CA SER A 153 -18.34 9.26 -15.30
C SER A 153 -19.46 9.33 -16.33
N LEU A 154 -19.50 8.35 -17.25
CA LEU A 154 -20.55 8.26 -18.27
C LEU A 154 -21.94 8.01 -17.64
N TYR A 155 -22.03 7.17 -16.61
CA TYR A 155 -23.27 6.94 -15.87
C TYR A 155 -23.77 8.22 -15.18
N LEU A 156 -22.89 8.95 -14.50
CA LEU A 156 -23.22 10.20 -13.83
C LEU A 156 -23.73 11.26 -14.80
N LEU A 157 -23.13 11.37 -15.98
CA LEU A 157 -23.56 12.28 -17.01
C LEU A 157 -24.95 11.96 -17.53
N LYS A 158 -25.29 10.69 -17.71
CA LYS A 158 -26.56 10.23 -18.26
C LYS A 158 -27.72 10.27 -17.24
N ASN A 159 -27.41 10.21 -15.95
CA ASN A 159 -28.45 9.98 -14.94
C ASN A 159 -28.52 11.05 -13.85
N ASN A 160 -27.55 11.98 -13.74
CA ASN A 160 -27.45 12.88 -12.59
C ASN A 160 -27.35 14.38 -12.94
N ASP A 161 -27.65 14.80 -14.16
CA ASP A 161 -27.62 16.23 -14.60
C ASP A 161 -26.30 16.95 -14.23
N LEU A 162 -25.15 16.27 -14.32
CA LEU A 162 -23.85 16.83 -14.01
C LEU A 162 -23.15 17.34 -15.27
N THR A 163 -22.32 18.38 -15.11
CA THR A 163 -21.35 18.75 -16.15
C THR A 163 -20.27 17.67 -16.23
N VAL A 164 -19.58 17.56 -17.38
CA VAL A 164 -18.49 16.59 -17.59
C VAL A 164 -17.42 16.73 -16.50
N LYS A 165 -17.05 17.96 -16.18
CA LYS A 165 -16.07 18.22 -15.11
C LYS A 165 -16.52 17.66 -13.77
N LYS A 166 -17.76 17.94 -13.35
CA LYS A 166 -18.29 17.45 -12.05
C LYS A 166 -18.46 15.94 -12.02
N ALA A 167 -18.91 15.33 -13.11
CA ALA A 167 -19.05 13.88 -13.19
C ALA A 167 -17.70 13.17 -13.06
N LYS A 168 -16.65 13.71 -13.72
CA LYS A 168 -15.29 13.17 -13.60
C LYS A 168 -14.69 13.38 -12.21
N GLU A 169 -14.81 14.58 -11.64
CA GLU A 169 -14.37 14.88 -10.27
C GLU A 169 -15.05 13.96 -9.25
N GLN A 170 -16.35 13.71 -9.41
CA GLN A 170 -17.08 12.80 -8.53
C GLN A 170 -16.62 11.36 -8.70
N ALA A 171 -16.52 10.84 -9.93
CA ALA A 171 -16.06 9.50 -10.20
C ALA A 171 -14.64 9.26 -9.67
N GLU A 172 -13.72 10.19 -9.91
CA GLU A 172 -12.35 10.11 -9.40
C GLU A 172 -12.31 10.03 -7.87
N ASN A 173 -13.07 10.89 -7.18
CA ASN A 173 -13.14 10.88 -5.72
C ASN A 173 -13.74 9.57 -5.17
N GLU A 174 -14.78 9.01 -5.81
CA GLU A 174 -15.37 7.73 -5.45
C GLU A 174 -14.38 6.56 -5.64
N ILE A 175 -13.61 6.58 -6.75
CA ILE A 175 -12.52 5.60 -6.98
C ILE A 175 -11.44 5.72 -5.90
N LEU A 176 -10.93 6.91 -5.65
CA LEU A 176 -9.90 7.13 -4.62
C LEU A 176 -10.39 6.68 -3.24
N ALA A 177 -11.64 7.02 -2.89
CA ALA A 177 -12.26 6.60 -1.63
C ALA A 177 -12.38 5.08 -1.50
N SER A 178 -12.61 4.34 -2.60
CA SER A 178 -12.64 2.88 -2.62
C SER A 178 -11.32 2.24 -2.16
N PHE A 179 -10.21 2.98 -2.30
CA PHE A 179 -8.89 2.58 -1.84
C PHE A 179 -8.45 3.28 -0.54
N GLY A 180 -9.38 3.95 0.16
CA GLY A 180 -9.07 4.69 1.39
C GLY A 180 -8.17 5.92 1.16
N ILE A 181 -8.13 6.44 -0.07
CA ILE A 181 -7.31 7.59 -0.46
C ILE A 181 -8.19 8.84 -0.46
N GLN A 182 -7.74 9.89 0.21
CA GLN A 182 -8.43 11.18 0.28
C GLN A 182 -7.46 12.30 -0.11
N GLY A 183 -7.94 13.27 -0.85
CA GLY A 183 -7.18 14.46 -1.26
C GLY A 183 -7.65 14.97 -2.61
N ASP A 184 -7.23 16.19 -2.95
CA ASP A 184 -7.39 16.77 -4.28
C ASP A 184 -6.03 16.64 -5.00
N PHE A 185 -5.99 15.77 -5.99
CA PHE A 185 -4.76 15.45 -6.72
C PHE A 185 -4.75 16.02 -8.15
N GLY A 186 -5.79 16.75 -8.53
CA GLY A 186 -6.02 17.18 -9.91
C GLY A 186 -6.68 16.08 -10.75
N SER A 187 -6.74 16.26 -12.06
CA SER A 187 -7.40 15.29 -12.94
C SER A 187 -6.57 14.05 -13.17
N SER A 188 -7.20 12.88 -13.13
CA SER A 188 -6.60 11.58 -13.46
C SER A 188 -5.93 11.56 -14.84
N GLU A 189 -6.46 12.35 -15.80
CA GLU A 189 -5.89 12.50 -17.14
C GLU A 189 -4.53 13.23 -17.17
N ASP A 190 -4.17 13.91 -16.09
CA ASP A 190 -2.89 14.60 -15.93
C ASP A 190 -1.89 13.80 -15.09
N MET A 191 -2.36 12.72 -14.42
CA MET A 191 -1.53 11.88 -13.57
C MET A 191 -0.63 10.93 -14.37
N ASN A 192 0.59 10.74 -13.86
CA ASN A 192 1.62 9.92 -14.48
C ASN A 192 2.38 9.16 -13.38
N ILE A 193 2.56 7.85 -13.53
CA ILE A 193 3.25 7.01 -12.53
C ILE A 193 4.71 7.42 -12.29
N PHE A 194 5.32 8.16 -13.21
CA PHE A 194 6.68 8.72 -13.06
C PHE A 194 6.70 10.15 -12.49
N GLY A 195 5.54 10.71 -12.15
CA GLY A 195 5.45 11.98 -11.46
C GLY A 195 5.89 11.89 -9.99
N THR A 196 6.14 13.03 -9.36
CA THR A 196 6.65 13.08 -7.97
C THR A 196 5.59 13.46 -6.93
N GLY A 197 4.39 13.83 -7.37
CA GLY A 197 3.29 14.27 -6.51
C GLY A 197 2.47 13.12 -5.90
N ASP A 198 1.59 13.48 -4.97
CA ASP A 198 0.70 12.54 -4.29
C ASP A 198 -0.30 11.88 -5.24
N GLY A 199 -0.77 12.56 -6.30
CA GLY A 199 -1.62 11.97 -7.33
C GLY A 199 -0.91 10.83 -8.08
N SER A 200 0.36 11.01 -8.44
CA SER A 200 1.20 9.96 -9.03
C SER A 200 1.41 8.78 -8.08
N ALA A 201 1.58 9.06 -6.79
CA ALA A 201 1.69 8.03 -5.77
C ALA A 201 0.38 7.25 -5.58
N ALA A 202 -0.77 7.93 -5.59
CA ALA A 202 -2.10 7.32 -5.55
C ALA A 202 -2.35 6.42 -6.77
N LEU A 203 -2.08 6.93 -7.98
CA LEU A 203 -2.20 6.16 -9.22
C LEU A 203 -1.35 4.89 -9.19
N LEU A 204 -0.08 4.98 -8.79
CA LEU A 204 0.82 3.82 -8.71
C LEU A 204 0.39 2.83 -7.62
N ALA A 205 -0.10 3.32 -6.48
CA ALA A 205 -0.62 2.47 -5.42
C ALA A 205 -1.86 1.69 -5.88
N ILE A 206 -2.84 2.35 -6.52
CA ILE A 206 -4.03 1.71 -7.06
C ILE A 206 -3.65 0.69 -8.13
N SER A 207 -2.70 1.04 -9.01
CA SER A 207 -2.16 0.12 -10.02
C SER A 207 -1.59 -1.15 -9.37
N THR A 208 -0.76 -0.99 -8.36
CA THR A 208 -0.14 -2.08 -7.61
C THR A 208 -1.17 -2.94 -6.88
N LEU A 209 -2.15 -2.33 -6.20
CA LEU A 209 -3.23 -3.03 -5.48
C LEU A 209 -4.13 -3.82 -6.44
N MET A 210 -4.55 -3.21 -7.54
CA MET A 210 -5.41 -3.87 -8.53
C MET A 210 -4.70 -5.02 -9.21
N GLN A 211 -3.39 -4.93 -9.45
CA GLN A 211 -2.59 -6.05 -9.95
C GLN A 211 -2.43 -7.13 -8.88
N SER A 212 -1.95 -6.77 -7.68
CA SER A 212 -1.61 -7.71 -6.60
C SER A 212 -0.84 -8.94 -7.13
N ASP A 213 -1.29 -10.16 -6.80
CA ASP A 213 -0.72 -11.43 -7.25
C ASP A 213 -1.42 -12.03 -8.49
N LEU A 214 -2.27 -11.25 -9.15
CA LEU A 214 -3.00 -11.74 -10.31
C LEU A 214 -2.11 -11.91 -11.54
N LYS A 215 -2.37 -12.99 -12.26
CA LYS A 215 -1.94 -13.11 -13.65
C LYS A 215 -2.79 -12.18 -14.54
N GLU A 216 -2.20 -11.71 -15.63
CA GLU A 216 -2.77 -10.64 -16.45
C GLU A 216 -4.18 -10.92 -16.97
N GLY A 217 -4.51 -12.17 -17.31
CA GLY A 217 -5.87 -12.53 -17.75
C GLY A 217 -6.94 -12.34 -16.63
N ALA A 218 -6.57 -12.63 -15.39
CA ALA A 218 -7.43 -12.38 -14.23
C ALA A 218 -7.47 -10.89 -13.86
N PHE A 219 -6.42 -10.14 -14.16
CA PHE A 219 -6.37 -8.70 -13.97
C PHE A 219 -7.40 -7.97 -14.82
N SER A 220 -7.48 -8.24 -16.13
CA SER A 220 -8.50 -7.65 -17.01
C SER A 220 -9.94 -7.95 -16.52
N LYS A 221 -10.17 -9.18 -16.01
CA LYS A 221 -11.45 -9.52 -15.41
C LYS A 221 -11.72 -8.69 -14.12
N ARG A 222 -10.74 -8.50 -13.27
CA ARG A 222 -10.88 -7.67 -12.05
C ARG A 222 -11.23 -6.24 -12.39
N LEU A 223 -10.63 -5.66 -13.44
CA LEU A 223 -10.94 -4.31 -13.91
C LEU A 223 -12.41 -4.20 -14.36
N ALA A 224 -12.88 -5.17 -15.14
CA ALA A 224 -14.27 -5.20 -15.61
C ALA A 224 -15.27 -5.40 -14.46
N ASP A 225 -14.99 -6.33 -13.53
CA ASP A 225 -15.83 -6.56 -12.36
C ASP A 225 -15.91 -5.30 -11.47
N TYR A 226 -14.79 -4.59 -11.27
CA TYR A 226 -14.74 -3.34 -10.51
C TYR A 226 -15.56 -2.24 -11.19
N ALA A 227 -15.36 -2.03 -12.50
CA ALA A 227 -16.09 -1.02 -13.25
C ALA A 227 -17.61 -1.25 -13.17
N SER A 228 -18.05 -2.50 -13.30
CA SER A 228 -19.48 -2.86 -13.19
C SER A 228 -20.03 -2.67 -11.77
N ASP A 229 -19.21 -2.88 -10.75
CA ASP A 229 -19.61 -2.75 -9.34
C ASP A 229 -19.87 -1.26 -8.98
N ILE A 230 -18.96 -0.37 -9.41
CA ILE A 230 -19.00 1.05 -9.03
C ILE A 230 -19.87 1.92 -9.97
N GLU A 231 -20.24 1.41 -11.14
CA GLU A 231 -20.90 2.20 -12.19
C GLU A 231 -22.12 2.97 -11.68
N ALA A 232 -23.04 2.29 -10.99
CA ALA A 232 -24.36 2.86 -10.67
C ALA A 232 -24.38 3.76 -9.42
N ASP A 233 -23.69 3.40 -8.36
CA ASP A 233 -23.78 4.07 -7.06
C ASP A 233 -22.46 4.68 -6.55
N GLY A 234 -21.35 4.38 -7.21
CA GLY A 234 -20.02 4.89 -6.82
C GLY A 234 -19.40 4.15 -5.63
N VAL A 235 -19.91 2.97 -5.26
CA VAL A 235 -19.45 2.18 -4.14
C VAL A 235 -18.84 0.85 -4.62
N TRP A 236 -17.68 0.51 -4.14
CA TRP A 236 -17.09 -0.80 -4.39
C TRP A 236 -17.51 -1.79 -3.30
N ASP A 237 -18.54 -2.60 -3.59
CA ASP A 237 -19.18 -3.49 -2.62
C ASP A 237 -18.52 -4.88 -2.52
N ASN A 238 -17.59 -5.23 -3.41
CA ASN A 238 -16.98 -6.54 -3.44
C ASN A 238 -15.97 -6.77 -2.30
N GLU A 239 -16.47 -6.90 -1.06
CA GLU A 239 -15.66 -7.11 0.14
C GLU A 239 -14.69 -8.30 0.02
N LYS A 240 -15.06 -9.34 -0.73
CA LYS A 240 -14.19 -10.51 -0.92
C LYS A 240 -12.93 -10.14 -1.72
N VAL A 241 -13.07 -9.34 -2.77
CA VAL A 241 -11.93 -8.89 -3.58
C VAL A 241 -11.12 -7.89 -2.80
N GLN A 242 -11.74 -6.93 -2.11
CA GLN A 242 -11.06 -5.97 -1.24
C GLN A 242 -10.21 -6.69 -0.18
N THR A 243 -10.78 -7.69 0.50
CA THR A 243 -10.08 -8.48 1.52
C THR A 243 -8.90 -9.26 0.91
N ALA A 244 -9.06 -9.87 -0.27
CA ALA A 244 -7.97 -10.59 -0.92
C ALA A 244 -6.81 -9.66 -1.30
N ILE A 245 -7.11 -8.45 -1.80
CA ILE A 245 -6.11 -7.42 -2.09
C ILE A 245 -5.42 -6.94 -0.80
N ALA A 246 -6.18 -6.72 0.28
CA ALA A 246 -5.63 -6.31 1.57
C ALA A 246 -4.72 -7.39 2.17
N ASP A 247 -5.09 -8.66 2.06
CA ASP A 247 -4.26 -9.79 2.51
C ASP A 247 -2.95 -9.89 1.73
N TRP A 248 -3.00 -9.63 0.42
CA TRP A 248 -1.80 -9.56 -0.40
C TRP A 248 -0.93 -8.35 -0.03
N ALA A 249 -1.54 -7.17 0.12
CA ALA A 249 -0.85 -5.93 0.46
C ALA A 249 -0.15 -6.03 1.82
N ALA A 250 -0.83 -6.55 2.83
CA ALA A 250 -0.28 -6.78 4.16
C ALA A 250 0.93 -7.73 4.11
N LYS A 251 0.78 -8.92 3.47
CA LYS A 251 1.88 -9.87 3.31
C LYS A 251 3.08 -9.28 2.57
N THR A 252 2.81 -8.50 1.51
CA THR A 252 3.85 -7.85 0.70
C THR A 252 4.57 -6.78 1.50
N SER A 253 3.85 -5.94 2.23
CA SER A 253 4.40 -4.90 3.08
C SER A 253 5.28 -5.49 4.20
N LEU A 254 4.75 -6.43 4.96
CA LEU A 254 5.44 -7.05 6.11
C LEU A 254 6.71 -7.80 5.72
N LYS A 255 6.80 -8.29 4.48
CA LYS A 255 7.97 -9.04 3.95
C LYS A 255 8.94 -8.17 3.14
N GLY A 256 8.78 -6.84 3.15
CA GLY A 256 9.62 -5.94 2.36
C GLY A 256 9.37 -5.97 0.85
N GLY A 257 8.26 -6.59 0.40
CA GLY A 257 7.93 -6.70 -1.02
C GLY A 257 7.62 -5.36 -1.70
N LEU A 258 7.16 -4.34 -0.96
CA LEU A 258 6.96 -3.00 -1.51
C LEU A 258 8.28 -2.36 -1.95
N ALA A 259 9.36 -2.57 -1.19
CA ALA A 259 10.71 -2.14 -1.60
C ALA A 259 11.16 -2.87 -2.88
N SER A 260 10.81 -4.14 -3.05
CA SER A 260 11.09 -4.89 -4.27
C SER A 260 10.32 -4.34 -5.47
N ILE A 261 9.04 -3.97 -5.29
CA ILE A 261 8.22 -3.31 -6.33
C ILE A 261 8.84 -1.96 -6.71
N ARG A 262 9.25 -1.14 -5.74
CA ARG A 262 9.97 0.11 -5.98
C ARG A 262 11.22 -0.13 -6.81
N LYS A 263 12.04 -1.11 -6.41
CA LYS A 263 13.25 -1.47 -7.14
C LYS A 263 12.96 -1.93 -8.58
N ASN A 264 11.90 -2.70 -8.82
CA ASN A 264 11.49 -3.08 -10.17
C ASN A 264 11.28 -1.86 -11.07
N ILE A 265 10.62 -0.81 -10.55
CA ILE A 265 10.33 0.42 -11.28
C ILE A 265 11.62 1.25 -11.49
N GLU A 266 12.49 1.31 -10.49
CA GLU A 266 13.81 1.95 -10.59
C GLU A 266 14.70 1.25 -11.64
N ASP A 267 14.66 -0.08 -11.69
CA ASP A 267 15.45 -0.88 -12.65
C ASP A 267 14.98 -0.72 -14.12
N TRP A 268 13.80 -0.12 -14.36
CA TRP A 268 13.40 0.29 -15.71
C TRP A 268 14.20 1.50 -16.22
N GLU A 269 14.84 2.27 -15.33
CA GLU A 269 15.62 3.47 -15.65
C GLU A 269 14.83 4.56 -16.41
N LEU A 270 13.50 4.57 -16.25
CA LEU A 270 12.60 5.49 -16.93
C LEU A 270 12.30 6.78 -16.14
N SER A 271 12.69 6.84 -14.88
CA SER A 271 12.48 8.01 -14.01
C SER A 271 13.57 8.09 -12.95
N ASP A 272 13.97 9.30 -12.60
CA ASP A 272 14.93 9.56 -11.51
C ASP A 272 14.33 9.26 -10.12
N LYS A 273 13.02 9.22 -10.00
CA LYS A 273 12.32 9.00 -8.73
C LYS A 273 11.03 8.20 -8.93
N VAL A 274 10.79 7.27 -8.04
CA VAL A 274 9.50 6.57 -7.90
C VAL A 274 8.67 7.30 -6.83
N PRO A 275 7.40 7.65 -7.09
CA PRO A 275 6.54 8.30 -6.09
C PRO A 275 6.33 7.41 -4.86
N ALA A 276 5.98 8.03 -3.72
CA ALA A 276 5.81 7.35 -2.43
C ALA A 276 4.47 6.59 -2.36
N PHE A 277 4.31 5.57 -3.19
CA PHE A 277 3.07 4.79 -3.32
C PHE A 277 2.80 3.88 -2.12
N GLU A 278 3.83 3.48 -1.39
CA GLU A 278 3.74 2.54 -0.26
C GLU A 278 2.80 3.02 0.83
N LYS A 279 2.75 4.34 1.06
CA LYS A 279 1.86 4.92 2.07
C LYS A 279 0.38 4.61 1.79
N TYR A 280 -0.04 4.63 0.52
CA TYR A 280 -1.41 4.33 0.12
C TYR A 280 -1.70 2.83 0.08
N VAL A 281 -0.71 2.02 -0.35
CA VAL A 281 -0.83 0.56 -0.25
C VAL A 281 -1.00 0.13 1.21
N ASN A 282 -0.21 0.70 2.12
CA ASN A 282 -0.31 0.42 3.55
C ASN A 282 -1.64 0.90 4.14
N SER A 283 -2.08 2.12 3.82
CA SER A 283 -3.35 2.66 4.30
C SER A 283 -4.52 1.76 3.91
N PHE A 284 -4.53 1.23 2.68
CA PHE A 284 -5.60 0.36 2.19
C PHE A 284 -5.79 -0.89 3.06
N TRP A 285 -4.73 -1.63 3.36
CA TRP A 285 -4.89 -2.83 4.18
C TRP A 285 -5.09 -2.51 5.66
N TRP A 286 -4.54 -1.39 6.18
CA TRP A 286 -4.81 -0.95 7.55
C TRP A 286 -6.30 -0.65 7.76
N GLU A 287 -6.94 0.04 6.82
CA GLU A 287 -8.38 0.34 6.88
C GLU A 287 -9.21 -0.94 6.72
N ASN A 288 -8.87 -1.81 5.77
CA ASN A 288 -9.57 -3.08 5.58
C ASN A 288 -9.50 -3.97 6.85
N TYR A 289 -8.38 -3.95 7.56
CA TYR A 289 -8.19 -4.66 8.83
C TYR A 289 -8.70 -3.91 10.04
N LYS A 290 -9.28 -2.72 9.87
CA LYS A 290 -9.81 -1.87 10.95
C LYS A 290 -8.74 -1.47 11.99
N LEU A 291 -7.49 -1.42 11.59
CA LEU A 291 -6.38 -0.98 12.41
C LEU A 291 -6.37 0.55 12.55
N GLY A 292 -6.74 1.26 11.46
CA GLY A 292 -6.58 2.71 11.31
C GLY A 292 -5.11 3.11 11.18
N THR A 293 -4.85 4.38 10.99
CA THR A 293 -3.49 4.89 10.78
C THR A 293 -2.61 4.69 12.03
N CYS A 294 -1.41 4.13 11.88
CA CYS A 294 -0.38 4.10 12.92
C CYS A 294 0.25 5.49 13.03
N THR A 295 0.19 6.09 14.21
CA THR A 295 0.73 7.43 14.50
C THR A 295 1.60 7.37 15.75
N THR A 296 2.43 8.38 15.97
CA THR A 296 3.27 8.50 17.18
C THR A 296 2.48 8.45 18.49
N LYS A 297 1.17 8.79 18.48
CA LYS A 297 0.31 8.67 19.65
C LYS A 297 -0.14 7.23 19.93
N ARG A 298 0.03 6.37 18.96
CA ARG A 298 -0.35 4.95 19.00
C ARG A 298 0.86 4.03 19.05
N GLU A 299 2.05 4.61 19.24
CA GLU A 299 3.30 3.87 19.36
C GLU A 299 3.18 2.76 20.42
N GLY A 300 3.50 1.51 20.05
CA GLY A 300 3.35 0.34 20.89
C GLY A 300 1.92 -0.22 21.00
N GLU A 301 0.91 0.41 20.39
CA GLU A 301 -0.45 -0.13 20.40
C GLU A 301 -0.51 -1.45 19.64
N VAL A 302 -1.09 -2.48 20.27
CA VAL A 302 -1.33 -3.78 19.65
C VAL A 302 -2.79 -3.92 19.27
N LYS A 303 -3.04 -4.30 18.03
CA LYS A 303 -4.40 -4.61 17.52
C LYS A 303 -4.45 -5.92 16.76
N LYS A 304 -5.53 -6.64 16.96
CA LYS A 304 -5.88 -7.80 16.12
C LYS A 304 -6.52 -7.34 14.82
N ASN A 305 -6.29 -8.09 13.74
CA ASN A 305 -6.99 -7.90 12.48
C ASN A 305 -8.53 -7.95 12.72
N GLY A 306 -9.20 -6.84 12.46
CA GLY A 306 -10.64 -6.70 12.64
C GLY A 306 -11.49 -7.22 11.48
N ASN A 307 -10.86 -7.68 10.38
CA ASN A 307 -11.57 -8.28 9.26
C ASN A 307 -11.66 -9.81 9.42
N SER A 308 -12.83 -10.28 9.81
CA SER A 308 -13.10 -11.71 10.03
C SER A 308 -13.05 -12.56 8.75
N SER A 309 -13.12 -11.94 7.57
CA SER A 309 -13.06 -12.62 6.27
C SER A 309 -11.62 -12.77 5.75
N SER A 310 -10.65 -12.08 6.39
CA SER A 310 -9.24 -12.15 6.02
C SER A 310 -8.63 -13.52 6.32
N ALA A 311 -7.73 -13.97 5.45
CA ALA A 311 -6.88 -15.12 5.72
C ALA A 311 -5.90 -14.89 6.90
N LEU A 312 -5.68 -13.62 7.27
CA LEU A 312 -4.83 -13.16 8.38
C LEU A 312 -5.66 -12.68 9.59
N LYS A 313 -6.93 -13.08 9.71
CA LYS A 313 -7.88 -12.64 10.75
C LYS A 313 -7.40 -12.85 12.20
N ASP A 314 -6.52 -13.80 12.41
CA ASP A 314 -6.00 -14.14 13.74
C ASP A 314 -4.67 -13.45 14.05
N MET A 315 -4.09 -12.72 13.08
CA MET A 315 -2.84 -11.99 13.23
C MET A 315 -3.04 -10.72 14.07
N GLU A 316 -2.10 -10.47 14.95
CA GLU A 316 -1.99 -9.22 15.70
C GLU A 316 -0.90 -8.34 15.10
N PHE A 317 -1.11 -7.04 15.19
CA PHE A 317 -0.20 -6.01 14.68
C PHE A 317 0.17 -5.05 15.79
N ILE A 318 1.40 -4.56 15.76
CA ILE A 318 1.91 -3.52 16.65
C ILE A 318 2.26 -2.28 15.84
N CYS A 319 1.85 -1.10 16.32
CA CYS A 319 2.17 0.17 15.70
C CYS A 319 3.56 0.63 16.15
N LEU A 320 4.54 0.65 15.24
CA LEU A 320 5.91 1.09 15.52
C LEU A 320 6.39 1.99 14.37
N ASP A 321 7.02 3.12 14.70
CA ASP A 321 7.62 4.06 13.75
C ASP A 321 6.68 4.48 12.61
N GLY A 322 5.39 4.63 12.92
CA GLY A 322 4.37 5.05 11.95
C GLY A 322 3.87 3.95 11.01
N ALA A 323 4.21 2.68 11.26
CA ALA A 323 3.75 1.53 10.48
C ALA A 323 3.18 0.43 11.38
N TRP A 324 2.20 -0.34 10.87
CA TRP A 324 1.76 -1.56 11.50
C TRP A 324 2.66 -2.72 11.07
N LEU A 325 3.32 -3.35 12.04
CA LEU A 325 4.15 -4.54 11.88
C LEU A 325 3.46 -5.74 12.53
N GLU A 326 3.91 -6.95 12.23
CA GLU A 326 3.44 -8.15 12.92
C GLU A 326 3.82 -8.07 14.41
N ALA A 327 2.86 -8.26 15.29
CA ALA A 327 3.07 -8.23 16.73
C ALA A 327 3.61 -9.58 17.21
N THR A 328 4.93 -9.72 17.21
CA THR A 328 5.62 -10.85 17.83
C THR A 328 5.74 -10.64 19.34
N ASP A 329 5.96 -11.69 20.12
CA ASP A 329 6.22 -11.56 21.54
C ASP A 329 7.43 -10.66 21.79
N PHE A 330 8.49 -10.82 20.98
CA PHE A 330 9.65 -9.94 21.02
C PHE A 330 9.28 -8.45 20.87
N SER A 331 8.52 -8.10 19.84
CA SER A 331 8.13 -6.70 19.59
C SER A 331 7.22 -6.15 20.68
N LYS A 332 6.30 -6.97 21.22
CA LYS A 332 5.42 -6.59 22.34
C LYS A 332 6.19 -6.30 23.62
N ASP A 333 7.23 -7.12 23.88
CA ASP A 333 8.03 -7.00 25.11
C ASP A 333 9.06 -5.87 25.02
N THR A 334 9.69 -5.69 23.87
CA THR A 334 10.90 -4.86 23.76
C THR A 334 10.68 -3.46 23.18
N HIS A 335 9.53 -3.15 22.56
CA HIS A 335 9.32 -1.89 21.85
C HIS A 335 9.54 -0.61 22.70
N SER A 336 9.28 -0.69 24.01
CA SER A 336 9.45 0.44 24.93
C SER A 336 10.84 0.47 25.59
N TRP A 337 11.66 -0.54 25.36
CA TRP A 337 12.93 -0.67 26.05
C TRP A 337 13.99 0.23 25.43
N LYS A 338 14.77 0.85 26.29
CA LYS A 338 15.98 1.57 25.88
C LYS A 338 17.12 0.57 25.67
N ALA A 339 18.18 1.05 25.01
CA ALA A 339 19.43 0.30 24.93
C ALA A 339 19.89 -0.13 26.33
N GLY A 340 20.18 -1.39 26.47
CA GLY A 340 20.71 -1.98 27.69
C GLY A 340 22.23 -1.82 27.81
N LYS A 341 22.80 -2.44 28.83
CA LYS A 341 24.25 -2.68 28.93
C LYS A 341 24.54 -4.02 28.25
N GLU A 342 25.71 -4.13 27.65
CA GLU A 342 26.16 -5.39 27.08
C GLU A 342 26.05 -6.54 28.08
N GLY A 343 25.30 -7.58 27.71
CA GLY A 343 24.99 -8.74 28.54
C GLY A 343 23.85 -8.50 29.57
N GLU A 344 23.19 -7.34 29.56
CA GLU A 344 22.01 -7.13 30.42
C GLU A 344 20.88 -8.08 29.98
N SER A 345 20.31 -8.83 30.95
CA SER A 345 19.18 -9.71 30.68
C SER A 345 17.90 -9.22 31.37
N ARG A 346 16.74 -9.44 30.72
CA ARG A 346 15.41 -9.07 31.25
C ARG A 346 14.36 -10.08 30.82
N TYR A 347 13.36 -10.29 31.69
CA TYR A 347 12.12 -10.92 31.29
C TYR A 347 11.22 -9.94 30.55
N GLY A 348 10.40 -10.46 29.63
CA GLY A 348 9.45 -9.68 28.86
C GLY A 348 8.41 -8.99 29.72
N ASP A 349 7.95 -7.81 29.28
CA ASP A 349 6.91 -7.04 29.96
C ASP A 349 5.50 -7.60 29.72
N SER A 350 5.27 -8.17 28.54
CA SER A 350 3.99 -8.76 28.12
C SER A 350 3.98 -10.28 28.29
N VAL A 351 5.08 -10.94 27.95
CA VAL A 351 5.26 -12.39 28.10
C VAL A 351 6.37 -12.64 29.12
N THR A 352 6.00 -12.64 30.39
CA THR A 352 6.93 -12.69 31.54
C THR A 352 7.77 -13.97 31.65
N THR A 353 7.56 -14.95 30.76
CA THR A 353 8.39 -16.15 30.65
C THR A 353 9.47 -16.05 29.57
N ASN A 354 9.37 -15.07 28.66
CA ASN A 354 10.38 -14.84 27.64
C ASN A 354 11.57 -14.07 28.25
N CYS A 355 12.76 -14.50 27.95
CA CYS A 355 14.01 -13.87 28.38
C CYS A 355 14.70 -13.22 27.20
N TYR A 356 15.26 -12.04 27.39
CA TYR A 356 15.97 -11.25 26.37
C TYR A 356 17.30 -10.77 26.92
N VAL A 357 18.29 -10.69 26.03
CA VAL A 357 19.66 -10.22 26.33
C VAL A 357 19.99 -9.05 25.40
N PHE A 358 20.65 -8.04 25.93
CA PHE A 358 21.19 -6.93 25.16
C PHE A 358 22.62 -7.29 24.69
N GLU A 359 22.81 -7.37 23.37
CA GLU A 359 24.08 -7.75 22.75
C GLU A 359 24.28 -6.94 21.46
N GLU A 360 25.50 -6.48 21.22
CA GLU A 360 25.86 -5.69 20.03
C GLU A 360 24.94 -4.48 19.75
N GLY A 361 24.44 -3.85 20.79
CA GLY A 361 23.59 -2.65 20.68
C GLY A 361 22.10 -2.91 20.47
N ALA A 362 21.64 -4.18 20.53
CA ALA A 362 20.25 -4.56 20.37
C ALA A 362 19.80 -5.62 21.39
N TRP A 363 18.48 -5.68 21.66
CA TRP A 363 17.87 -6.78 22.40
C TRP A 363 17.65 -7.95 21.45
N ARG A 364 17.88 -9.17 21.92
CA ARG A 364 17.57 -10.42 21.23
C ARG A 364 16.96 -11.45 22.17
N ASP A 365 16.30 -12.45 21.60
CA ASP A 365 15.84 -13.62 22.35
C ASP A 365 17.04 -14.30 23.04
N ALA A 366 16.82 -14.76 24.26
CA ALA A 366 17.80 -15.46 25.07
C ALA A 366 17.16 -16.70 25.72
N ASN A 367 18.00 -17.55 26.32
CA ASN A 367 17.53 -18.70 27.08
C ASN A 367 17.01 -18.25 28.45
N ASP A 368 16.05 -18.97 29.00
CA ASP A 368 15.51 -18.71 30.35
C ASP A 368 16.63 -18.70 31.43
N SER A 369 17.70 -19.47 31.24
CA SER A 369 18.88 -19.48 32.11
C SER A 369 19.58 -18.13 32.22
N ASP A 370 19.54 -17.28 31.16
CA ASP A 370 20.17 -15.95 31.16
C ASP A 370 19.44 -15.00 32.12
N CYS A 371 18.13 -15.20 32.34
CA CYS A 371 17.34 -14.42 33.28
C CYS A 371 17.23 -15.10 34.67
N SER A 372 16.99 -16.41 34.72
CA SER A 372 16.71 -17.16 35.96
C SER A 372 17.93 -17.36 36.88
N LEU A 373 19.12 -17.35 36.31
CA LEU A 373 20.36 -17.56 37.06
C LEU A 373 20.89 -16.26 37.70
N GLU A 374 20.29 -15.13 37.46
CA GLU A 374 20.79 -13.82 37.92
C GLU A 374 22.23 -13.54 37.44
N LEU A 375 22.63 -14.16 36.32
CA LEU A 375 23.89 -13.89 35.63
C LEU A 375 23.60 -12.87 34.52
N ASP A 376 24.61 -12.05 34.22
CA ASP A 376 24.56 -11.30 32.97
C ASP A 376 24.43 -12.28 31.80
N GLY A 377 23.66 -11.90 30.74
CA GLY A 377 23.40 -12.76 29.58
C GLY A 377 24.71 -13.30 28.97
N CYS A 378 24.67 -14.55 28.54
CA CYS A 378 25.74 -15.16 27.77
C CYS A 378 25.78 -14.58 26.36
N THR A 379 26.83 -13.83 26.05
CA THR A 379 27.04 -13.16 24.76
C THR A 379 28.34 -13.65 24.13
N GLU A 380 28.57 -13.39 22.84
CA GLU A 380 29.82 -13.71 22.18
C GLU A 380 31.02 -13.10 22.90
N ALA A 381 30.88 -11.91 23.45
CA ALA A 381 31.93 -11.25 24.24
C ALA A 381 32.24 -11.96 25.56
N LYS A 382 31.36 -12.83 26.04
CA LYS A 382 31.52 -13.62 27.27
C LYS A 382 31.81 -15.09 27.02
N GLU A 383 31.99 -15.50 25.78
CA GLU A 383 32.30 -16.87 25.42
C GLU A 383 33.42 -17.43 26.28
N GLY A 384 33.23 -18.60 26.88
CA GLY A 384 34.19 -19.25 27.79
C GLY A 384 34.30 -18.64 29.18
N THR A 385 33.54 -17.59 29.53
CA THR A 385 33.50 -17.07 30.92
C THR A 385 32.69 -17.99 31.81
N VAL A 386 33.05 -18.02 33.11
CA VAL A 386 32.37 -18.83 34.12
C VAL A 386 31.73 -17.92 35.15
N GLY A 387 30.47 -18.19 35.49
CA GLY A 387 29.69 -17.46 36.49
C GLY A 387 29.04 -18.42 37.50
N LYS A 388 28.69 -17.89 38.69
CA LYS A 388 27.93 -18.64 39.68
C LYS A 388 26.51 -18.16 39.72
N GLY A 389 25.56 -19.04 39.35
CA GLY A 389 24.12 -18.73 39.33
C GLY A 389 23.52 -18.54 40.73
N SER A 390 22.33 -17.98 40.78
CA SER A 390 21.51 -17.79 41.98
C SER A 390 21.20 -19.10 42.71
N ASP A 391 21.15 -20.21 41.98
CA ASP A 391 21.01 -21.58 42.50
C ASP A 391 22.30 -22.13 43.13
N LYS A 392 23.39 -21.34 43.16
CA LYS A 392 24.73 -21.66 43.66
C LYS A 392 25.54 -22.64 42.81
N SER A 393 25.01 -23.08 41.66
CA SER A 393 25.75 -23.87 40.66
C SER A 393 26.67 -22.97 39.84
N TRP A 394 27.66 -23.58 39.19
CA TRP A 394 28.58 -22.87 38.31
C TRP A 394 28.24 -23.15 36.85
N TYR A 395 28.27 -22.11 36.06
CA TYR A 395 27.90 -22.13 34.62
C TYR A 395 29.03 -21.57 33.77
N ILE A 396 29.15 -22.02 32.54
CA ILE A 396 30.07 -21.50 31.53
C ILE A 396 29.24 -21.00 30.33
N CYS A 397 29.61 -19.83 29.82
CA CYS A 397 28.96 -19.26 28.63
C CYS A 397 29.56 -19.94 27.39
N ARG A 398 28.70 -20.59 26.58
CA ARG A 398 29.01 -21.22 25.30
C ARG A 398 27.88 -21.01 24.31
N ASP A 399 28.25 -20.71 23.09
CA ASP A 399 27.27 -20.58 21.99
C ASP A 399 26.04 -19.74 22.40
N ASN A 400 26.27 -18.61 23.06
CA ASN A 400 25.23 -17.68 23.55
C ASN A 400 24.29 -18.33 24.60
N SER A 401 24.71 -19.33 25.34
CA SER A 401 23.93 -20.00 26.40
C SER A 401 24.76 -20.33 27.61
N TRP A 402 24.16 -20.20 28.82
CA TRP A 402 24.78 -20.67 30.04
C TRP A 402 24.56 -22.18 30.20
N GLU A 403 25.65 -22.94 30.21
CA GLU A 403 25.68 -24.39 30.47
C GLU A 403 26.31 -24.67 31.81
N GLU A 404 25.97 -25.79 32.46
CA GLU A 404 26.61 -26.19 33.74
C GLU A 404 28.12 -26.44 33.54
N ALA A 405 28.92 -25.71 34.30
CA ALA A 405 30.36 -25.79 34.19
C ALA A 405 30.88 -27.04 34.86
N SER A 406 31.79 -27.78 34.19
CA SER A 406 32.51 -28.87 34.75
C SER A 406 33.44 -28.44 35.91
N THR A 407 33.85 -29.36 36.71
CA THR A 407 34.80 -29.09 37.82
C THR A 407 36.07 -28.43 37.30
N MET A 408 36.59 -28.88 36.17
CA MET A 408 37.82 -28.30 35.60
C MET A 408 37.60 -26.87 35.13
N GLU A 409 36.49 -26.60 34.45
CA GLU A 409 36.18 -25.25 33.93
C GLU A 409 36.05 -24.22 35.05
N LYS A 410 35.28 -24.52 36.09
CA LYS A 410 35.11 -23.58 37.23
C LYS A 410 36.39 -23.35 38.01
N ASP A 411 37.33 -24.31 37.99
CA ASP A 411 38.62 -24.22 38.69
C ASP A 411 39.70 -23.49 37.88
N THR A 412 39.58 -23.47 36.53
CA THR A 412 40.69 -23.04 35.67
C THR A 412 40.37 -21.86 34.77
N TYR A 413 39.11 -21.38 34.71
CA TYR A 413 38.71 -20.33 33.78
C TYR A 413 39.50 -19.02 33.90
N GLY A 414 39.95 -18.68 35.13
CA GLY A 414 40.76 -17.49 35.41
C GLY A 414 42.24 -17.67 35.11
N TRP A 415 42.68 -18.85 34.67
CA TRP A 415 44.10 -19.14 34.48
C TRP A 415 44.56 -18.64 33.10
N LYS A 416 45.31 -17.55 33.12
CA LYS A 416 45.98 -16.99 31.95
C LYS A 416 47.46 -17.25 32.07
N ASP A 417 48.12 -17.48 30.98
CA ASP A 417 49.61 -17.55 30.86
C ASP A 417 50.27 -18.71 31.64
N ALA A 418 49.58 -19.86 31.78
CA ALA A 418 50.20 -21.06 32.35
C ALA A 418 51.21 -21.69 31.36
N ALA A 419 52.39 -22.08 31.83
CA ALA A 419 53.39 -22.82 31.08
C ALA A 419 53.16 -24.34 31.17
N GLU A 420 53.56 -25.08 30.14
CA GLU A 420 53.49 -26.55 30.18
C GLU A 420 54.23 -27.10 31.37
N GLY A 421 53.57 -27.95 32.16
CA GLY A 421 54.11 -28.54 33.40
C GLY A 421 53.78 -27.75 34.68
N ASP A 422 53.16 -26.54 34.56
CA ASP A 422 52.71 -25.78 35.74
C ASP A 422 51.69 -26.58 36.54
N ILE A 423 51.84 -26.57 37.86
CA ILE A 423 50.92 -27.22 38.79
C ILE A 423 50.18 -26.14 39.59
N LYS A 424 48.90 -26.16 39.54
CA LYS A 424 48.04 -25.19 40.29
C LYS A 424 46.85 -25.90 40.92
N LYS A 425 46.47 -25.42 42.11
CA LYS A 425 45.23 -25.83 42.77
C LYS A 425 44.07 -25.06 42.15
N GLY A 426 42.93 -25.73 41.94
CA GLY A 426 41.74 -25.14 41.43
C GLY A 426 41.26 -23.95 42.24
N ASP A 427 40.70 -22.93 41.56
CA ASP A 427 40.24 -21.70 42.21
C ASP A 427 38.96 -21.91 43.04
N VAL A 428 38.17 -22.94 42.73
CA VAL A 428 36.90 -23.25 43.40
C VAL A 428 36.95 -24.55 44.22
N THR A 429 37.70 -25.54 43.74
CA THR A 429 37.85 -26.81 44.45
C THR A 429 39.30 -27.04 44.91
N ASP A 430 39.52 -28.10 45.74
CA ASP A 430 40.85 -28.49 46.18
C ASP A 430 41.57 -29.36 45.15
N THR A 431 41.03 -29.54 43.95
CA THR A 431 41.62 -30.34 42.88
C THR A 431 42.90 -29.72 42.37
N VAL A 432 43.92 -30.52 42.16
CA VAL A 432 45.24 -30.08 41.64
C VAL A 432 45.32 -30.42 40.15
N TYR A 433 45.64 -29.44 39.35
CA TYR A 433 45.75 -29.56 37.90
C TYR A 433 47.19 -29.35 37.44
N VAL A 434 47.53 -30.03 36.37
CA VAL A 434 48.83 -29.84 35.68
C VAL A 434 48.50 -29.32 34.28
N PHE A 435 49.10 -28.17 33.89
CA PHE A 435 48.90 -27.63 32.55
C PHE A 435 49.73 -28.44 31.53
N ASN A 436 49.10 -28.95 30.50
CA ASN A 436 49.69 -29.84 29.49
C ASN A 436 49.98 -29.13 28.15
N GLY A 437 50.08 -27.82 28.14
CA GLY A 437 50.35 -27.03 26.93
C GLY A 437 49.20 -26.88 25.93
N LYS A 438 48.01 -27.38 26.24
CA LYS A 438 46.77 -27.19 25.40
C LYS A 438 45.76 -26.43 26.20
N LYS A 439 45.16 -25.41 25.53
CA LYS A 439 44.00 -24.68 26.03
C LYS A 439 42.75 -25.49 25.84
#